data_037c1f3c0379019ec37aacadb8cdcde6
#
_entry.id   037c1f3c0379019ec37aacadb8cdcde6
#
_cell.length_a   1.000
_cell.length_b   1.000
_cell.length_c   1.000
_cell.angle_alpha   90.00
_cell.angle_beta   90.00
_cell.angle_gamma   90.00
#
_symmetry.space_group_name_H-M   'P 1'
#
loop_
_entity.id
_entity.type
_entity.pdbx_description
1 polymer ?
#
loop_
_entity_poly.entity_id
_entity_poly.type
_entity_poly.pdbx_seq_one_letter_code
_entity_poly.pdbx_strand_id
1 'polypeptide(L)'
;MNEKALRVRYQKNKVKKERWKMYDVIIIGAGVSGAAAARELSRYNAKVCVIEKEEDVCCGTSKANSAIVHAGYDAKEGSLMAKLNVRGNALMEQLSKDLDFPFKRIGSLVVCKDEEDMPNLKALYDRGVVNGVPGLRILSKEEVHEMEPNLEDDICAALYAPSAGIVCPFNLNIALAENANVNGVEFKFDTEVTDLKKSGDIWEVHTNQGVFETKYVVNAAGVYADKFHNMVSEKKIHITPRRGDYCLLDKSAGSHVSHTVFALPGKYGKGILISPTVHGNLLLGPTAIDIEDKEGTNTTREGLDQVIAGANLNVKNIPMRQVITSFAGLRAHEDGHEFIIEEVADAKGFIDCAGIESPGLTSSPAIGEMVADLLKEKMHLEEKKDFIATRKGVLNPNTLSKEERAALIKEKPEYENIICRCEMITEGEIIDAIRRPLGAKSLDGVKRRTRAGMGRCQAGFCSPRTMEILARERGVNQSEITKSGGNSKIIVGINKDSL
;
A
#
# COMPACT_ATOMS: atom_id res chain seq x y z
N MET A 1 17.44 -15.82 -63.89
CA MET A 1 17.59 -15.81 -62.40
C MET A 1 16.39 -16.56 -61.82
N ASN A 2 16.67 -17.56 -61.04
CA ASN A 2 15.89 -18.77 -60.80
C ASN A 2 14.75 -18.53 -59.77
N GLU A 3 13.50 -18.73 -60.16
CA GLU A 3 12.29 -18.68 -59.30
C GLU A 3 12.33 -19.61 -58.10
N LYS A 4 13.19 -20.62 -58.09
CA LYS A 4 13.47 -21.50 -56.95
C LYS A 4 14.17 -20.79 -55.77
N ALA A 5 14.93 -19.72 -56.03
CA ALA A 5 15.65 -18.97 -54.99
C ALA A 5 14.73 -18.00 -54.23
N LEU A 6 13.64 -17.53 -54.85
CA LEU A 6 12.64 -16.68 -54.18
C LEU A 6 11.70 -17.48 -53.27
N ARG A 7 11.34 -18.73 -53.63
CA ARG A 7 10.49 -19.60 -52.79
C ARG A 7 11.19 -20.10 -51.51
N VAL A 8 12.54 -20.23 -51.53
CA VAL A 8 13.30 -20.65 -50.36
C VAL A 8 13.47 -19.50 -49.32
N ARG A 9 13.42 -18.23 -49.79
CA ARG A 9 13.44 -17.06 -48.87
C ARG A 9 12.10 -16.78 -48.19
N TYR A 10 10.97 -17.17 -48.80
CA TYR A 10 9.63 -16.98 -48.20
C TYR A 10 9.26 -18.06 -47.17
N GLN A 11 9.96 -19.19 -47.13
CA GLN A 11 9.72 -20.28 -46.18
C GLN A 11 10.62 -20.23 -44.93
N LYS A 12 11.60 -19.28 -44.83
CA LYS A 12 12.48 -19.15 -43.68
C LYS A 12 12.07 -18.05 -42.67
N ASN A 13 11.03 -17.30 -42.95
CA ASN A 13 10.40 -16.40 -41.99
C ASN A 13 9.15 -17.02 -41.34
N LYS A 14 9.19 -18.31 -41.00
CA LYS A 14 8.46 -18.77 -39.82
C LYS A 14 9.18 -18.16 -38.63
N VAL A 15 8.77 -16.95 -38.20
CA VAL A 15 8.97 -16.44 -36.87
C VAL A 15 8.69 -17.62 -35.94
N LYS A 16 9.69 -18.13 -35.27
CA LYS A 16 9.47 -18.97 -34.08
C LYS A 16 8.53 -18.15 -33.25
N LYS A 17 7.22 -18.49 -33.21
CA LYS A 17 6.33 -18.01 -32.14
C LYS A 17 7.04 -18.44 -30.88
N GLU A 18 7.75 -17.52 -30.24
CA GLU A 18 8.17 -17.74 -28.86
C GLU A 18 6.89 -18.14 -28.16
N ARG A 19 6.90 -19.32 -27.56
CA ARG A 19 5.74 -19.87 -26.88
C ARG A 19 5.48 -18.94 -25.73
N TRP A 20 4.46 -18.08 -25.86
CA TRP A 20 4.09 -17.11 -24.84
C TRP A 20 3.87 -17.83 -23.52
N LYS A 21 4.32 -17.22 -22.43
CA LYS A 21 4.21 -17.87 -21.13
C LYS A 21 2.76 -17.80 -20.68
N MET A 22 2.14 -18.97 -20.55
CA MET A 22 0.74 -19.14 -20.16
C MET A 22 0.61 -19.18 -18.63
N TYR A 23 -0.28 -18.36 -18.09
CA TYR A 23 -0.68 -18.36 -16.70
C TYR A 23 -2.14 -18.78 -16.51
N ASP A 24 -2.51 -19.17 -15.31
CA ASP A 24 -3.91 -19.35 -14.96
C ASP A 24 -4.55 -18.01 -14.61
N VAL A 25 -3.81 -17.16 -13.87
CA VAL A 25 -4.25 -15.83 -13.47
C VAL A 25 -3.11 -14.82 -13.64
N ILE A 26 -3.41 -13.68 -14.26
CA ILE A 26 -2.55 -12.49 -14.25
C ILE A 26 -3.25 -11.41 -13.43
N ILE A 27 -2.53 -10.84 -12.45
CA ILE A 27 -2.97 -9.72 -11.63
C ILE A 27 -2.25 -8.46 -12.13
N ILE A 28 -2.98 -7.41 -12.48
CA ILE A 28 -2.44 -6.12 -12.90
C ILE A 28 -2.33 -5.20 -11.67
N GLY A 29 -1.10 -4.89 -11.28
CA GLY A 29 -0.78 -4.02 -10.15
C GLY A 29 -0.34 -4.77 -8.89
N ALA A 30 0.80 -4.33 -8.31
CA ALA A 30 1.38 -4.86 -7.07
C ALA A 30 1.14 -3.93 -5.86
N GLY A 31 0.06 -3.16 -5.88
CA GLY A 31 -0.48 -2.47 -4.71
C GLY A 31 -1.04 -3.46 -3.69
N VAL A 32 -1.52 -2.95 -2.55
CA VAL A 32 -1.98 -3.80 -1.43
C VAL A 32 -3.10 -4.76 -1.83
N SER A 33 -4.04 -4.36 -2.70
CA SER A 33 -5.13 -5.22 -3.17
C SER A 33 -4.62 -6.35 -4.06
N GLY A 34 -3.74 -6.04 -5.04
CA GLY A 34 -3.13 -7.05 -5.91
C GLY A 34 -2.21 -8.00 -5.14
N ALA A 35 -1.43 -7.50 -4.18
CA ALA A 35 -0.58 -8.32 -3.32
C ALA A 35 -1.41 -9.24 -2.41
N ALA A 36 -2.55 -8.76 -1.88
CA ALA A 36 -3.46 -9.58 -1.07
C ALA A 36 -4.12 -10.68 -1.91
N ALA A 37 -4.62 -10.35 -3.11
CA ALA A 37 -5.16 -11.33 -4.05
C ALA A 37 -4.10 -12.38 -4.44
N ALA A 38 -2.87 -11.95 -4.73
CA ALA A 38 -1.76 -12.85 -5.05
C ALA A 38 -1.44 -13.81 -3.91
N ARG A 39 -1.42 -13.31 -2.65
CA ARG A 39 -1.18 -14.15 -1.47
C ARG A 39 -2.28 -15.20 -1.29
N GLU A 40 -3.53 -14.80 -1.34
CA GLU A 40 -4.63 -15.75 -1.14
C GLU A 40 -4.70 -16.77 -2.28
N LEU A 41 -4.49 -16.36 -3.53
CA LEU A 41 -4.39 -17.28 -4.67
C LEU A 41 -3.18 -18.22 -4.57
N SER A 42 -2.10 -17.79 -3.94
CA SER A 42 -0.90 -18.63 -3.75
C SER A 42 -1.12 -19.86 -2.85
N ARG A 43 -2.27 -19.93 -2.14
CA ARG A 43 -2.70 -21.10 -1.38
C ARG A 43 -3.11 -22.28 -2.27
N TYR A 44 -3.39 -22.01 -3.53
CA TYR A 44 -3.95 -22.98 -4.46
C TYR A 44 -2.96 -23.38 -5.56
N ASN A 45 -3.20 -24.55 -6.16
CA ASN A 45 -2.45 -25.06 -7.31
C ASN A 45 -2.80 -24.28 -8.59
N ALA A 46 -2.40 -23.02 -8.65
CA ALA A 46 -2.58 -22.13 -9.79
C ALA A 46 -1.26 -21.45 -10.14
N LYS A 47 -1.04 -21.22 -11.43
CA LYS A 47 0.10 -20.47 -11.94
C LYS A 47 -0.27 -18.99 -12.03
N VAL A 48 0.11 -18.23 -11.03
CA VAL A 48 -0.23 -16.82 -10.87
C VAL A 48 0.96 -15.92 -11.19
N CYS A 49 0.70 -14.81 -11.90
CA CYS A 49 1.69 -13.76 -12.16
C CYS A 49 1.10 -12.40 -11.79
N VAL A 50 1.88 -11.58 -11.10
CA VAL A 50 1.60 -10.16 -10.88
C VAL A 50 2.45 -9.34 -11.83
N ILE A 51 1.82 -8.42 -12.57
CA ILE A 51 2.49 -7.48 -13.48
C ILE A 51 2.40 -6.09 -12.89
N GLU A 52 3.56 -5.43 -12.68
CA GLU A 52 3.67 -4.11 -12.09
C GLU A 52 4.50 -3.19 -13.00
N LYS A 53 4.00 -1.98 -13.26
CA LYS A 53 4.69 -0.99 -14.10
C LYS A 53 5.95 -0.43 -13.44
N GLU A 54 5.95 -0.38 -12.11
CA GLU A 54 7.05 0.15 -11.33
C GLU A 54 8.12 -0.92 -11.04
N GLU A 55 9.27 -0.48 -10.50
CA GLU A 55 10.40 -1.36 -10.16
C GLU A 55 10.18 -2.30 -8.98
N ASP A 56 9.13 -2.03 -8.18
CA ASP A 56 8.91 -2.68 -6.88
C ASP A 56 7.40 -2.68 -6.53
N VAL A 57 7.04 -3.45 -5.53
CA VAL A 57 5.71 -3.42 -4.92
C VAL A 57 5.50 -2.14 -4.11
N CYS A 58 4.23 -1.79 -3.82
CA CYS A 58 3.91 -0.65 -2.96
C CYS A 58 4.42 0.69 -3.52
N CYS A 59 4.30 0.92 -4.82
CA CYS A 59 4.76 2.17 -5.45
C CYS A 59 3.64 3.20 -5.71
N GLY A 60 2.36 2.78 -5.73
CA GLY A 60 1.19 3.65 -5.89
C GLY A 60 0.60 4.16 -4.57
N THR A 61 -0.72 4.24 -4.49
CA THR A 61 -1.50 4.70 -3.32
C THR A 61 -1.17 3.95 -2.03
N SER A 62 -0.76 2.67 -2.14
CA SER A 62 -0.42 1.83 -0.98
C SER A 62 0.74 2.38 -0.15
N LYS A 63 1.64 3.21 -0.72
CA LYS A 63 2.73 3.88 0.02
C LYS A 63 2.35 5.25 0.58
N ALA A 64 1.22 5.83 0.17
CA ALA A 64 0.86 7.22 0.45
C ALA A 64 -0.60 7.32 0.91
N ASN A 65 -0.83 6.99 2.18
CA ASN A 65 -2.14 6.94 2.83
C ASN A 65 -2.01 7.24 4.34
N SER A 66 -3.13 7.21 5.06
CA SER A 66 -3.16 7.50 6.51
C SER A 66 -2.64 6.36 7.39
N ALA A 67 -2.33 5.21 6.86
CA ALA A 67 -1.84 4.04 7.60
C ALA A 67 -2.80 3.51 8.69
N ILE A 68 -4.09 3.76 8.54
CA ILE A 68 -5.12 3.43 9.54
C ILE A 68 -5.79 2.09 9.21
N VAL A 69 -6.03 1.30 10.24
CA VAL A 69 -6.92 0.15 10.23
C VAL A 69 -8.24 0.61 10.81
N HIS A 70 -9.18 0.97 9.93
CA HIS A 70 -10.49 1.51 10.28
C HIS A 70 -11.37 0.46 10.96
N ALA A 71 -12.16 0.87 11.94
CA ALA A 71 -13.06 -0.01 12.68
C ALA A 71 -14.24 -0.52 11.80
N GLY A 72 -14.81 0.34 10.93
CA GLY A 72 -15.90 -0.03 10.03
C GLY A 72 -17.22 0.72 10.23
N TYR A 73 -17.26 1.74 11.08
CA TYR A 73 -18.48 2.49 11.40
C TYR A 73 -18.94 3.44 10.31
N ASP A 74 -18.06 3.83 9.37
CA ASP A 74 -18.32 4.94 8.45
C ASP A 74 -18.97 4.50 7.12
N ALA A 75 -18.64 3.32 6.62
CA ALA A 75 -19.19 2.83 5.36
C ALA A 75 -20.69 2.56 5.45
N LYS A 76 -21.40 2.78 4.32
CA LYS A 76 -22.85 2.59 4.22
C LYS A 76 -23.23 1.16 4.62
N GLU A 77 -24.32 1.04 5.39
CA GLU A 77 -24.85 -0.25 5.84
C GLU A 77 -25.11 -1.21 4.66
N GLY A 78 -24.69 -2.45 4.84
CA GLY A 78 -24.88 -3.51 3.83
C GLY A 78 -23.99 -3.43 2.60
N SER A 79 -23.22 -2.33 2.42
CA SER A 79 -22.29 -2.15 1.31
C SER A 79 -21.16 -3.18 1.34
N LEU A 80 -20.54 -3.44 0.19
CA LEU A 80 -19.36 -4.28 0.11
C LEU A 80 -18.20 -3.67 0.89
N MET A 81 -18.05 -2.35 0.80
CA MET A 81 -17.08 -1.57 1.55
C MET A 81 -17.20 -1.81 3.07
N ALA A 82 -18.42 -1.79 3.64
CA ALA A 82 -18.66 -2.04 5.06
C ALA A 82 -18.26 -3.47 5.46
N LYS A 83 -18.71 -4.48 4.70
CA LYS A 83 -18.41 -5.90 4.94
C LYS A 83 -16.92 -6.20 4.93
N LEU A 84 -16.23 -5.72 3.89
CA LEU A 84 -14.79 -5.98 3.71
C LEU A 84 -13.94 -5.18 4.70
N ASN A 85 -14.39 -3.98 5.14
CA ASN A 85 -13.70 -3.25 6.20
C ASN A 85 -13.72 -4.01 7.52
N VAL A 86 -14.90 -4.42 7.99
CA VAL A 86 -15.02 -5.14 9.28
C VAL A 86 -14.28 -6.48 9.22
N ARG A 87 -14.40 -7.24 8.12
CA ARG A 87 -13.66 -8.49 7.92
C ARG A 87 -12.15 -8.26 7.90
N GLY A 88 -11.66 -7.28 7.14
CA GLY A 88 -10.23 -6.96 7.03
C GLY A 88 -9.64 -6.47 8.36
N ASN A 89 -10.39 -5.67 9.13
CA ASN A 89 -10.01 -5.28 10.49
C ASN A 89 -9.82 -6.50 11.41
N ALA A 90 -10.75 -7.45 11.37
CA ALA A 90 -10.67 -8.67 12.17
C ALA A 90 -9.46 -9.54 11.81
N LEU A 91 -9.08 -9.59 10.52
CA LEU A 91 -7.94 -10.38 10.04
C LEU A 91 -6.58 -9.73 10.37
N MET A 92 -6.52 -8.40 10.49
CA MET A 92 -5.27 -7.64 10.47
C MET A 92 -4.29 -8.04 11.57
N GLU A 93 -4.77 -8.27 12.78
CA GLU A 93 -3.89 -8.58 13.92
C GLU A 93 -3.20 -9.94 13.78
N GLN A 94 -3.96 -10.98 13.40
CA GLN A 94 -3.37 -12.30 13.18
C GLN A 94 -2.42 -12.27 11.98
N LEU A 95 -2.82 -11.61 10.90
CA LEU A 95 -2.00 -11.47 9.70
C LEU A 95 -0.68 -10.75 9.99
N SER A 96 -0.70 -9.73 10.88
CA SER A 96 0.52 -9.01 11.29
C SER A 96 1.51 -9.91 12.04
N LYS A 97 1.01 -10.85 12.85
CA LYS A 97 1.81 -11.85 13.57
C LYS A 97 2.38 -12.89 12.60
N ASP A 98 1.55 -13.40 11.70
CA ASP A 98 1.94 -14.44 10.74
C ASP A 98 2.98 -13.95 9.74
N LEU A 99 2.82 -12.71 9.26
CA LEU A 99 3.67 -12.11 8.23
C LEU A 99 4.72 -11.13 8.77
N ASP A 100 4.78 -10.94 10.08
CA ASP A 100 5.77 -10.13 10.77
C ASP A 100 5.89 -8.72 10.18
N PHE A 101 4.81 -7.94 10.31
CA PHE A 101 4.77 -6.52 9.97
C PHE A 101 4.19 -5.68 11.11
N PRO A 102 4.64 -4.41 11.27
CA PRO A 102 4.21 -3.56 12.36
C PRO A 102 2.73 -3.19 12.29
N PHE A 103 1.99 -3.52 13.37
CA PHE A 103 0.60 -3.17 13.60
C PHE A 103 0.38 -2.87 15.08
N LYS A 104 -0.52 -1.92 15.40
CA LYS A 104 -0.95 -1.63 16.78
C LYS A 104 -2.45 -1.32 16.81
N ARG A 105 -3.17 -1.94 17.75
CA ARG A 105 -4.51 -1.48 18.13
C ARG A 105 -4.39 -0.33 19.08
N ILE A 106 -4.81 0.85 18.66
CA ILE A 106 -4.76 2.07 19.48
C ILE A 106 -6.14 2.69 19.68
N GLY A 107 -7.17 2.19 18.98
CA GLY A 107 -8.48 2.81 18.94
C GLY A 107 -8.53 4.06 18.07
N SER A 108 -9.75 4.57 17.89
CA SER A 108 -9.97 5.86 17.25
C SER A 108 -11.11 6.62 17.92
N LEU A 109 -11.05 7.94 17.86
CA LEU A 109 -12.06 8.87 18.34
C LEU A 109 -12.60 9.67 17.16
N VAL A 110 -13.94 9.74 17.00
CA VAL A 110 -14.59 10.73 16.15
C VAL A 110 -15.15 11.81 17.07
N VAL A 111 -14.51 12.96 17.09
CA VAL A 111 -14.82 14.02 18.06
C VAL A 111 -15.98 14.88 17.58
N CYS A 112 -16.87 15.25 18.51
CA CYS A 112 -18.01 16.13 18.33
C CYS A 112 -17.77 17.41 19.14
N LYS A 113 -17.95 18.58 18.50
CA LYS A 113 -17.71 19.88 19.12
C LYS A 113 -19.01 20.52 19.61
N ASP A 114 -20.06 20.36 18.87
CA ASP A 114 -21.33 21.01 19.13
C ASP A 114 -22.39 19.99 19.58
N GLU A 115 -23.13 20.29 20.63
CA GLU A 115 -24.26 19.45 21.07
C GLU A 115 -25.33 19.26 20.01
N GLU A 116 -25.47 20.23 19.09
CA GLU A 116 -26.38 20.17 17.93
C GLU A 116 -25.99 19.04 16.96
N ASP A 117 -24.71 18.65 16.93
CA ASP A 117 -24.18 17.56 16.08
C ASP A 117 -24.23 16.15 16.74
N MET A 118 -24.69 16.06 17.99
CA MET A 118 -24.84 14.76 18.70
C MET A 118 -25.74 13.75 17.95
N PRO A 119 -26.83 14.15 17.25
CA PRO A 119 -27.60 13.23 16.42
C PRO A 119 -26.74 12.59 15.29
N ASN A 120 -25.82 13.34 14.68
CA ASN A 120 -24.92 12.85 13.65
C ASN A 120 -23.89 11.86 14.23
N LEU A 121 -23.37 12.15 15.42
CA LEU A 121 -22.47 11.22 16.13
C LEU A 121 -23.19 9.92 16.49
N LYS A 122 -24.45 10.01 16.95
CA LYS A 122 -25.30 8.85 17.25
C LYS A 122 -25.61 8.03 15.99
N ALA A 123 -25.92 8.68 14.88
CA ALA A 123 -26.18 8.01 13.61
C ALA A 123 -24.94 7.21 13.13
N LEU A 124 -23.74 7.77 13.35
CA LEU A 124 -22.48 7.07 13.04
C LEU A 124 -22.25 5.87 13.98
N TYR A 125 -22.59 5.98 15.26
CA TYR A 125 -22.58 4.88 16.22
C TYR A 125 -23.55 3.78 15.78
N ASP A 126 -24.82 4.13 15.52
CA ASP A 126 -25.87 3.16 15.13
C ASP A 126 -25.46 2.41 13.85
N ARG A 127 -24.94 3.13 12.84
CA ARG A 127 -24.38 2.52 11.63
C ARG A 127 -23.24 1.54 11.92
N GLY A 128 -22.33 1.92 12.79
CA GLY A 128 -21.24 1.04 13.20
C GLY A 128 -21.70 -0.24 13.89
N VAL A 129 -22.76 -0.15 14.73
CA VAL A 129 -23.40 -1.32 15.35
C VAL A 129 -24.01 -2.23 14.30
N VAL A 130 -24.75 -1.67 13.32
CA VAL A 130 -25.33 -2.45 12.21
C VAL A 130 -24.25 -3.12 11.35
N ASN A 131 -23.14 -2.44 11.10
CA ASN A 131 -22.00 -2.98 10.36
C ASN A 131 -21.23 -4.07 11.15
N GLY A 132 -21.54 -4.27 12.45
CA GLY A 132 -20.90 -5.28 13.28
C GLY A 132 -19.57 -4.86 13.89
N VAL A 133 -19.32 -3.55 14.06
CA VAL A 133 -18.10 -3.04 14.70
C VAL A 133 -18.13 -3.31 16.20
N PRO A 134 -17.15 -4.04 16.76
CA PRO A 134 -17.17 -4.40 18.18
C PRO A 134 -16.76 -3.25 19.09
N GLY A 135 -17.42 -3.17 20.25
CA GLY A 135 -16.98 -2.33 21.37
C GLY A 135 -17.16 -0.82 21.20
N LEU A 136 -17.98 -0.37 20.24
CA LEU A 136 -18.27 1.06 20.06
C LEU A 136 -18.91 1.67 21.30
N ARG A 137 -18.50 2.88 21.65
CA ARG A 137 -19.08 3.67 22.74
C ARG A 137 -19.11 5.15 22.37
N ILE A 138 -20.15 5.85 22.83
CA ILE A 138 -20.14 7.32 22.85
C ILE A 138 -19.60 7.73 24.21
N LEU A 139 -18.52 8.50 24.24
CA LEU A 139 -17.84 8.98 25.43
C LEU A 139 -18.36 10.40 25.77
N SER A 140 -18.44 10.71 27.07
CA SER A 140 -18.70 12.05 27.57
C SER A 140 -17.49 12.97 27.38
N LYS A 141 -17.67 14.26 27.58
CA LYS A 141 -16.59 15.25 27.55
C LYS A 141 -15.44 14.88 28.49
N GLU A 142 -15.77 14.49 29.72
CA GLU A 142 -14.79 14.13 30.76
C GLU A 142 -13.99 12.90 30.34
N GLU A 143 -14.65 11.84 29.88
CA GLU A 143 -14.00 10.61 29.42
C GLU A 143 -13.06 10.88 28.24
N VAL A 144 -13.49 11.71 27.27
CA VAL A 144 -12.68 12.05 26.09
C VAL A 144 -11.43 12.81 26.46
N HIS A 145 -11.55 13.82 27.36
CA HIS A 145 -10.41 14.65 27.78
C HIS A 145 -9.45 13.89 28.72
N GLU A 146 -9.94 12.88 29.47
CA GLU A 146 -9.09 11.98 30.24
C GLU A 146 -8.25 11.09 29.29
N MET A 147 -8.86 10.59 28.21
CA MET A 147 -8.16 9.75 27.21
C MET A 147 -7.18 10.55 26.35
N GLU A 148 -7.55 11.76 25.95
CA GLU A 148 -6.76 12.63 25.05
C GLU A 148 -6.72 14.08 25.59
N PRO A 149 -5.80 14.40 26.51
CA PRO A 149 -5.74 15.71 27.15
C PRO A 149 -5.44 16.88 26.20
N ASN A 150 -4.85 16.59 25.02
CA ASN A 150 -4.49 17.59 24.02
C ASN A 150 -5.61 17.95 23.05
N LEU A 151 -6.82 17.43 23.25
CA LEU A 151 -7.98 17.86 22.46
C LEU A 151 -8.42 19.28 22.82
N GLU A 152 -9.08 19.98 21.87
CA GLU A 152 -9.66 21.30 22.10
C GLU A 152 -10.76 21.26 23.15
N ASP A 153 -10.87 22.32 23.98
CA ASP A 153 -11.77 22.35 25.14
C ASP A 153 -13.26 22.36 24.78
N ASP A 154 -13.60 22.72 23.55
CA ASP A 154 -14.95 22.75 23.01
C ASP A 154 -15.47 21.37 22.54
N ILE A 155 -14.64 20.34 22.57
CA ILE A 155 -15.09 18.97 22.28
C ILE A 155 -16.00 18.49 23.42
N CYS A 156 -17.25 18.18 23.11
CA CYS A 156 -18.30 17.79 24.05
C CYS A 156 -18.52 16.27 24.15
N ALA A 157 -18.15 15.49 23.11
CA ALA A 157 -18.32 14.05 23.08
C ALA A 157 -17.41 13.43 22.01
N ALA A 158 -17.29 12.09 22.01
CA ALA A 158 -16.67 11.36 20.91
C ALA A 158 -17.27 9.96 20.73
N LEU A 159 -17.28 9.47 19.51
CA LEU A 159 -17.45 8.04 19.21
C LEU A 159 -16.09 7.35 19.35
N TYR A 160 -15.97 6.47 20.30
CA TYR A 160 -14.78 5.63 20.51
C TYR A 160 -14.94 4.27 19.85
N ALA A 161 -13.97 3.89 19.01
CA ALA A 161 -13.90 2.60 18.35
C ALA A 161 -12.60 1.87 18.75
N PRO A 162 -12.61 0.99 19.77
CA PRO A 162 -11.41 0.32 20.27
C PRO A 162 -10.78 -0.64 19.25
N SER A 163 -11.55 -1.14 18.31
CA SER A 163 -11.07 -2.05 17.25
C SER A 163 -10.26 -1.36 16.16
N ALA A 164 -10.22 -0.02 16.12
CA ALA A 164 -9.36 0.70 15.20
C ALA A 164 -7.86 0.55 15.55
N GLY A 165 -6.99 0.71 14.57
CA GLY A 165 -5.55 0.59 14.76
C GLY A 165 -4.75 1.33 13.69
N ILE A 166 -3.44 1.17 13.79
CA ILE A 166 -2.46 1.71 12.83
C ILE A 166 -1.53 0.61 12.35
N VAL A 167 -1.09 0.71 11.11
CA VAL A 167 -0.25 -0.30 10.46
C VAL A 167 0.88 0.37 9.66
N CYS A 168 1.99 -0.34 9.45
CA CYS A 168 2.95 0.09 8.44
C CYS A 168 2.44 -0.33 7.04
N PRO A 169 1.97 0.59 6.19
CA PRO A 169 1.38 0.24 4.90
C PRO A 169 2.41 -0.37 3.94
N PHE A 170 3.68 0.05 4.04
CA PHE A 170 4.78 -0.52 3.26
C PHE A 170 5.00 -1.99 3.62
N ASN A 171 5.19 -2.27 4.92
CA ASN A 171 5.49 -3.62 5.37
C ASN A 171 4.30 -4.57 5.19
N LEU A 172 3.06 -4.10 5.34
CA LEU A 172 1.86 -4.89 5.01
C LEU A 172 1.89 -5.34 3.54
N ASN A 173 2.03 -4.39 2.61
CA ASN A 173 2.04 -4.71 1.18
C ASN A 173 3.21 -5.62 0.80
N ILE A 174 4.44 -5.30 1.27
CA ILE A 174 5.65 -6.08 0.99
C ILE A 174 5.50 -7.49 1.58
N ALA A 175 4.95 -7.63 2.79
CA ALA A 175 4.76 -8.91 3.45
C ALA A 175 3.81 -9.83 2.67
N LEU A 176 2.69 -9.28 2.18
CA LEU A 176 1.74 -10.00 1.33
C LEU A 176 2.42 -10.47 0.03
N ALA A 177 3.14 -9.59 -0.64
CA ALA A 177 3.80 -9.89 -1.90
C ALA A 177 4.95 -10.91 -1.73
N GLU A 178 5.82 -10.74 -0.72
CA GLU A 178 6.89 -11.70 -0.43
C GLU A 178 6.34 -13.08 -0.09
N ASN A 179 5.26 -13.15 0.72
CA ASN A 179 4.62 -14.42 1.04
C ASN A 179 4.00 -15.07 -0.20
N ALA A 180 3.36 -14.30 -1.09
CA ALA A 180 2.89 -14.81 -2.38
C ALA A 180 4.04 -15.36 -3.24
N ASN A 181 5.17 -14.64 -3.29
CA ASN A 181 6.33 -15.03 -4.10
C ASN A 181 6.98 -16.32 -3.62
N VAL A 182 7.19 -16.50 -2.31
CA VAL A 182 7.75 -17.77 -1.76
C VAL A 182 6.81 -18.95 -1.97
N ASN A 183 5.51 -18.69 -2.16
CA ASN A 183 4.50 -19.70 -2.51
C ASN A 183 4.31 -19.86 -4.04
N GLY A 184 5.24 -19.31 -4.86
CA GLY A 184 5.32 -19.58 -6.29
C GLY A 184 4.62 -18.57 -7.20
N VAL A 185 4.11 -17.43 -6.69
CA VAL A 185 3.62 -16.35 -7.54
C VAL A 185 4.80 -15.63 -8.18
N GLU A 186 4.77 -15.46 -9.50
CA GLU A 186 5.76 -14.65 -10.21
C GLU A 186 5.40 -13.17 -10.13
N PHE A 187 6.42 -12.31 -9.99
CA PHE A 187 6.29 -10.87 -10.08
C PHE A 187 7.13 -10.36 -11.24
N LYS A 188 6.52 -9.55 -12.11
CA LYS A 188 7.17 -8.88 -13.24
C LYS A 188 7.09 -7.38 -13.01
N PHE A 189 8.21 -6.82 -12.59
CA PHE A 189 8.39 -5.39 -12.40
C PHE A 189 8.87 -4.72 -13.70
N ASP A 190 8.81 -3.38 -13.73
CA ASP A 190 9.15 -2.58 -14.90
C ASP A 190 8.35 -3.03 -16.14
N THR A 191 7.16 -3.60 -15.91
CA THR A 191 6.31 -4.23 -16.92
C THR A 191 4.95 -3.55 -16.94
N GLU A 192 4.75 -2.65 -17.89
CA GLU A 192 3.49 -1.91 -18.05
C GLU A 192 2.54 -2.64 -19.00
N VAL A 193 1.32 -2.90 -18.52
CA VAL A 193 0.24 -3.40 -19.38
C VAL A 193 -0.27 -2.25 -20.27
N THR A 194 -0.24 -2.46 -21.58
CA THR A 194 -0.60 -1.44 -22.56
C THR A 194 -1.92 -1.74 -23.25
N ASP A 195 -2.28 -3.02 -23.43
CA ASP A 195 -3.50 -3.45 -24.10
C ASP A 195 -3.94 -4.85 -23.61
N LEU A 196 -5.24 -5.14 -23.73
CA LEU A 196 -5.85 -6.41 -23.35
C LEU A 196 -6.71 -6.90 -24.53
N LYS A 197 -6.46 -8.14 -24.98
CA LYS A 197 -7.23 -8.77 -26.05
C LYS A 197 -7.72 -10.13 -25.63
N LYS A 198 -8.94 -10.45 -26.00
CA LYS A 198 -9.51 -11.77 -25.76
C LYS A 198 -9.51 -12.60 -27.04
N SER A 199 -8.97 -13.82 -26.96
CA SER A 199 -8.92 -14.79 -28.05
C SER A 199 -9.53 -16.11 -27.57
N GLY A 200 -10.80 -16.34 -27.85
CA GLY A 200 -11.57 -17.45 -27.27
C GLY A 200 -11.70 -17.30 -25.73
N ASP A 201 -11.23 -18.30 -25.00
CA ASP A 201 -11.24 -18.31 -23.53
C ASP A 201 -9.94 -17.77 -22.89
N ILE A 202 -9.01 -17.27 -23.71
CA ILE A 202 -7.70 -16.80 -23.27
C ILE A 202 -7.60 -15.30 -23.44
N TRP A 203 -7.02 -14.62 -22.45
CA TRP A 203 -6.62 -13.23 -22.51
C TRP A 203 -5.16 -13.09 -22.94
N GLU A 204 -4.91 -12.23 -23.91
CA GLU A 204 -3.59 -11.74 -24.28
C GLU A 204 -3.35 -10.41 -23.56
N VAL A 205 -2.41 -10.42 -22.61
CA VAL A 205 -1.98 -9.25 -21.87
C VAL A 205 -0.75 -8.66 -22.54
N HIS A 206 -0.93 -7.59 -23.30
CA HIS A 206 0.13 -6.90 -24.00
C HIS A 206 0.86 -5.94 -23.06
N THR A 207 2.18 -5.98 -23.08
CA THR A 207 3.04 -5.15 -22.22
C THR A 207 4.20 -4.55 -23.01
N ASN A 208 4.91 -3.58 -22.40
CA ASN A 208 6.18 -3.07 -22.91
C ASN A 208 7.31 -4.12 -22.97
N GLN A 209 7.13 -5.30 -22.33
CA GLN A 209 8.10 -6.40 -22.25
C GLN A 209 7.66 -7.64 -23.05
N GLY A 210 6.59 -7.53 -23.84
CA GLY A 210 6.04 -8.63 -24.63
C GLY A 210 4.60 -8.97 -24.28
N VAL A 211 4.13 -10.13 -24.73
CA VAL A 211 2.75 -10.58 -24.54
C VAL A 211 2.72 -11.80 -23.64
N PHE A 212 1.78 -11.82 -22.69
CA PHE A 212 1.51 -12.94 -21.80
C PHE A 212 0.10 -13.45 -22.02
N GLU A 213 -0.12 -14.76 -21.93
CA GLU A 213 -1.41 -15.39 -22.03
C GLU A 213 -1.93 -15.83 -20.67
N THR A 214 -3.23 -15.67 -20.43
CA THR A 214 -3.86 -16.10 -19.18
C THR A 214 -5.33 -16.47 -19.37
N LYS A 215 -5.86 -17.33 -18.51
CA LYS A 215 -7.29 -17.63 -18.46
C LYS A 215 -8.09 -16.51 -17.77
N TYR A 216 -7.53 -15.93 -16.72
CA TYR A 216 -8.17 -14.88 -15.93
C TYR A 216 -7.23 -13.69 -15.75
N VAL A 217 -7.82 -12.49 -15.80
CA VAL A 217 -7.16 -11.23 -15.45
C VAL A 217 -7.83 -10.67 -14.19
N VAL A 218 -7.05 -10.27 -13.20
CA VAL A 218 -7.51 -9.49 -12.04
C VAL A 218 -6.99 -8.07 -12.19
N ASN A 219 -7.89 -7.12 -12.31
CA ASN A 219 -7.60 -5.71 -12.47
C ASN A 219 -7.47 -5.03 -11.10
N ALA A 220 -6.28 -4.99 -10.53
CA ALA A 220 -5.96 -4.33 -9.26
C ALA A 220 -5.09 -3.06 -9.47
N ALA A 221 -5.33 -2.34 -10.58
CA ALA A 221 -4.49 -1.24 -11.06
C ALA A 221 -4.73 0.10 -10.33
N GLY A 222 -5.46 0.12 -9.20
CA GLY A 222 -5.68 1.31 -8.37
C GLY A 222 -6.36 2.43 -9.15
N VAL A 223 -5.75 3.61 -9.19
CA VAL A 223 -6.31 4.78 -9.92
C VAL A 223 -6.43 4.58 -11.44
N TYR A 224 -5.80 3.53 -11.98
CA TYR A 224 -5.87 3.16 -13.40
C TYR A 224 -6.83 2.00 -13.68
N ALA A 225 -7.58 1.51 -12.69
CA ALA A 225 -8.43 0.35 -12.90
C ALA A 225 -9.54 0.61 -13.94
N ASP A 226 -10.05 1.83 -14.03
CA ASP A 226 -10.99 2.24 -15.06
C ASP A 226 -10.41 2.14 -16.49
N LYS A 227 -9.12 2.43 -16.67
CA LYS A 227 -8.43 2.29 -17.96
C LYS A 227 -8.58 0.86 -18.49
N PHE A 228 -8.29 -0.13 -17.65
CA PHE A 228 -8.31 -1.54 -18.05
C PHE A 228 -9.74 -2.09 -18.15
N HIS A 229 -10.63 -1.72 -17.22
CA HIS A 229 -12.05 -2.04 -17.33
C HIS A 229 -12.63 -1.52 -18.66
N ASN A 230 -12.36 -0.27 -18.97
CA ASN A 230 -12.88 0.41 -20.16
C ASN A 230 -12.29 -0.10 -21.48
N MET A 231 -11.20 -0.85 -21.48
CA MET A 231 -10.69 -1.57 -22.65
C MET A 231 -11.54 -2.78 -23.02
N VAL A 232 -12.16 -3.43 -22.03
CA VAL A 232 -12.74 -4.77 -22.19
C VAL A 232 -14.26 -4.81 -22.07
N SER A 233 -14.90 -3.80 -21.46
CA SER A 233 -16.34 -3.71 -21.20
C SER A 233 -16.98 -2.58 -22.00
N GLU A 234 -18.23 -2.78 -22.44
CA GLU A 234 -19.05 -1.70 -23.00
C GLU A 234 -19.55 -0.74 -21.91
N LYS A 235 -19.90 -1.27 -20.74
CA LYS A 235 -20.28 -0.47 -19.57
C LYS A 235 -19.02 0.17 -18.96
N LYS A 236 -18.93 1.49 -19.08
CA LYS A 236 -17.76 2.22 -18.58
C LYS A 236 -17.87 2.54 -17.09
N ILE A 237 -16.73 2.53 -16.41
CA ILE A 237 -16.56 3.08 -15.07
C ILE A 237 -15.61 4.27 -15.14
N HIS A 238 -15.67 5.15 -14.15
CA HIS A 238 -14.80 6.31 -14.08
C HIS A 238 -14.19 6.42 -12.68
N ILE A 239 -12.86 6.58 -12.63
CA ILE A 239 -12.10 6.77 -11.39
C ILE A 239 -11.46 8.14 -11.40
N THR A 240 -11.92 9.00 -10.50
CA THR A 240 -11.33 10.30 -10.22
C THR A 240 -10.24 10.15 -9.16
N PRO A 241 -8.98 10.54 -9.44
CA PRO A 241 -7.95 10.58 -8.42
C PRO A 241 -8.29 11.61 -7.35
N ARG A 242 -8.58 11.18 -6.12
CA ARG A 242 -8.83 12.08 -4.99
C ARG A 242 -7.57 12.22 -4.17
N ARG A 243 -6.89 13.37 -4.34
CA ARG A 243 -5.62 13.66 -3.68
C ARG A 243 -5.82 13.99 -2.21
N GLY A 244 -5.00 13.36 -1.38
CA GLY A 244 -4.86 13.68 0.03
C GLY A 244 -3.44 14.14 0.34
N ASP A 245 -3.28 15.40 0.75
CA ASP A 245 -2.03 15.96 1.22
C ASP A 245 -1.84 15.67 2.71
N TYR A 246 -0.59 15.43 3.13
CA TYR A 246 -0.23 15.05 4.50
C TYR A 246 1.00 15.82 4.99
N CYS A 247 1.03 16.10 6.30
CA CYS A 247 2.24 16.49 7.04
C CYS A 247 2.66 15.36 7.96
N LEU A 248 3.92 14.94 7.91
CA LEU A 248 4.51 13.98 8.84
C LEU A 248 5.49 14.70 9.77
N LEU A 249 5.27 14.54 11.08
CA LEU A 249 6.11 15.11 12.12
C LEU A 249 7.12 14.08 12.67
N ASP A 250 8.17 14.58 13.27
CA ASP A 250 9.22 13.78 13.91
C ASP A 250 8.66 12.88 15.03
N LYS A 251 9.40 11.85 15.41
CA LYS A 251 9.05 10.93 16.51
C LYS A 251 8.89 11.64 17.86
N SER A 252 9.55 12.78 18.07
CA SER A 252 9.38 13.59 19.27
C SER A 252 7.98 14.20 19.42
N ALA A 253 7.19 14.25 18.32
CA ALA A 253 5.78 14.64 18.31
C ALA A 253 4.81 13.45 18.44
N GLY A 254 5.31 12.22 18.37
CA GLY A 254 4.47 11.03 18.19
C GLY A 254 3.58 10.66 19.35
N SER A 255 3.87 11.17 20.57
CA SER A 255 3.05 11.00 21.76
C SER A 255 2.05 12.14 21.99
N HIS A 256 1.90 13.05 21.01
CA HIS A 256 1.00 14.20 21.16
C HIS A 256 -0.47 13.79 21.24
N VAL A 257 -0.85 12.72 20.56
CA VAL A 257 -2.12 11.99 20.74
C VAL A 257 -1.84 10.49 20.86
N SER A 258 -2.69 9.77 21.57
CA SER A 258 -2.55 8.31 21.80
C SER A 258 -3.42 7.49 20.86
N HIS A 259 -4.53 8.07 20.40
CA HIS A 259 -5.52 7.48 19.48
C HIS A 259 -5.51 8.20 18.13
N THR A 260 -6.11 7.58 17.11
CA THR A 260 -6.43 8.32 15.89
C THR A 260 -7.64 9.22 16.16
N VAL A 261 -7.49 10.52 15.98
CA VAL A 261 -8.53 11.52 16.17
C VAL A 261 -9.09 11.95 14.80
N PHE A 262 -10.38 11.76 14.60
CA PHE A 262 -11.15 12.23 13.44
C PHE A 262 -12.10 13.34 13.87
N ALA A 263 -12.33 14.32 12.99
CA ALA A 263 -13.50 15.19 13.12
C ALA A 263 -14.78 14.41 12.72
N LEU A 264 -15.89 14.74 13.36
CA LEU A 264 -17.20 14.26 12.89
C LEU A 264 -17.42 14.71 11.43
N PRO A 265 -17.84 13.82 10.52
CA PRO A 265 -18.13 14.21 9.14
C PRO A 265 -19.18 15.32 9.09
N GLY A 266 -18.81 16.45 8.52
CA GLY A 266 -19.67 17.62 8.37
C GLY A 266 -19.85 18.02 6.91
N LYS A 267 -20.31 19.24 6.69
CA LYS A 267 -20.55 19.82 5.36
C LYS A 267 -19.34 19.70 4.40
N TYR A 268 -18.13 19.62 4.95
CA TYR A 268 -16.86 19.55 4.20
C TYR A 268 -16.21 18.17 4.22
N GLY A 269 -16.97 17.10 4.50
CA GLY A 269 -16.47 15.73 4.56
C GLY A 269 -15.90 15.32 5.92
N LYS A 270 -14.99 14.30 5.93
CA LYS A 270 -14.46 13.67 7.15
C LYS A 270 -13.48 14.54 7.94
N GLY A 271 -13.12 15.72 7.45
CA GLY A 271 -12.11 16.58 8.07
C GLY A 271 -10.70 16.00 8.05
N ILE A 272 -9.78 16.75 8.67
CA ILE A 272 -8.37 16.34 8.83
C ILE A 272 -8.25 15.47 10.07
N LEU A 273 -7.59 14.31 9.94
CA LEU A 273 -7.26 13.45 11.07
C LEU A 273 -5.89 13.77 11.65
N ILE A 274 -5.72 13.43 12.92
CA ILE A 274 -4.45 13.45 13.63
C ILE A 274 -4.22 12.06 14.20
N SER A 275 -3.08 11.44 13.88
CA SER A 275 -2.81 10.06 14.31
C SER A 275 -1.34 9.83 14.62
N PRO A 276 -1.00 9.10 15.68
CA PRO A 276 0.34 8.56 15.79
C PRO A 276 0.55 7.52 14.67
N THR A 277 1.78 7.29 14.27
CA THR A 277 2.13 6.19 13.36
C THR A 277 2.66 5.00 14.16
N VAL A 278 2.62 3.81 13.57
CA VAL A 278 3.13 2.59 14.22
C VAL A 278 4.63 2.70 14.58
N HIS A 279 5.35 3.60 13.93
CA HIS A 279 6.78 3.87 14.17
C HIS A 279 7.05 5.09 15.05
N GLY A 280 6.00 5.70 15.62
CA GLY A 280 6.13 6.76 16.59
C GLY A 280 6.22 8.17 16.03
N ASN A 281 5.93 8.41 14.76
CA ASN A 281 5.73 9.74 14.19
C ASN A 281 4.30 10.24 14.44
N LEU A 282 4.04 11.54 14.26
CA LEU A 282 2.69 12.09 14.20
C LEU A 282 2.34 12.44 12.75
N LEU A 283 1.16 12.02 12.30
CA LEU A 283 0.64 12.25 10.96
C LEU A 283 -0.58 13.16 11.02
N LEU A 284 -0.60 14.19 10.18
CA LEU A 284 -1.73 15.09 9.97
C LEU A 284 -2.20 14.97 8.51
N GLY A 285 -3.49 15.00 8.28
CA GLY A 285 -4.09 14.88 6.94
C GLY A 285 -5.13 13.75 6.93
N PRO A 286 -5.68 13.41 5.78
CA PRO A 286 -5.44 14.03 4.47
C PRO A 286 -6.42 15.15 4.12
N THR A 287 -6.11 15.91 3.08
CA THR A 287 -7.09 16.63 2.29
C THR A 287 -7.93 15.67 1.44
N ALA A 288 -8.95 16.20 0.77
CA ALA A 288 -9.76 15.43 -0.19
C ALA A 288 -10.07 16.32 -1.41
N ILE A 289 -9.13 16.33 -2.36
CA ILE A 289 -9.18 17.22 -3.53
C ILE A 289 -9.22 16.35 -4.78
N ASP A 290 -10.31 16.44 -5.53
CA ASP A 290 -10.45 15.75 -6.80
C ASP A 290 -9.57 16.44 -7.85
N ILE A 291 -8.80 15.65 -8.59
CA ILE A 291 -7.90 16.10 -9.66
C ILE A 291 -8.05 15.19 -10.87
N GLU A 292 -7.62 15.67 -12.04
CA GLU A 292 -7.67 14.88 -13.28
C GLU A 292 -6.39 14.02 -13.46
N ASP A 293 -5.25 14.55 -12.99
CA ASP A 293 -3.95 13.91 -13.20
C ASP A 293 -3.75 12.70 -12.27
N LYS A 294 -3.76 11.50 -12.86
CA LYS A 294 -3.52 10.23 -12.15
C LYS A 294 -2.07 10.05 -11.65
N GLU A 295 -1.16 10.94 -12.00
CA GLU A 295 0.22 11.01 -11.49
C GLU A 295 0.45 12.22 -10.56
N GLY A 296 -0.58 13.03 -10.28
CA GLY A 296 -0.53 14.27 -9.51
C GLY A 296 -0.28 14.07 -8.01
N THR A 297 0.88 13.50 -7.64
CA THR A 297 1.28 13.20 -6.25
C THR A 297 2.10 14.30 -5.59
N ASN A 298 2.21 15.47 -6.21
CA ASN A 298 2.81 16.66 -5.58
C ASN A 298 1.89 17.23 -4.50
N THR A 299 2.46 17.66 -3.38
CA THR A 299 1.75 18.47 -2.38
C THR A 299 1.62 19.92 -2.88
N THR A 300 0.57 20.61 -2.43
CA THR A 300 0.37 22.05 -2.72
C THR A 300 0.39 22.84 -1.42
N ARG A 301 0.71 24.13 -1.53
CA ARG A 301 0.68 25.03 -0.37
C ARG A 301 -0.72 25.11 0.22
N GLU A 302 -1.72 25.25 -0.63
CA GLU A 302 -3.14 25.33 -0.25
C GLU A 302 -3.59 24.05 0.47
N GLY A 303 -3.18 22.88 -0.04
CA GLY A 303 -3.48 21.59 0.59
C GLY A 303 -2.80 21.44 1.95
N LEU A 304 -1.53 21.84 2.09
CA LEU A 304 -0.83 21.79 3.37
C LEU A 304 -1.39 22.81 4.38
N ASP A 305 -1.74 24.02 3.94
CA ASP A 305 -2.38 25.02 4.78
C ASP A 305 -3.74 24.51 5.29
N GLN A 306 -4.51 23.80 4.45
CA GLN A 306 -5.77 23.15 4.83
C GLN A 306 -5.53 22.03 5.87
N VAL A 307 -4.49 21.22 5.70
CA VAL A 307 -4.10 20.16 6.68
C VAL A 307 -3.81 20.78 8.03
N ILE A 308 -3.00 21.84 8.08
CA ILE A 308 -2.60 22.51 9.32
C ILE A 308 -3.83 23.15 10.00
N ALA A 309 -4.63 23.89 9.25
CA ALA A 309 -5.82 24.54 9.78
C ALA A 309 -6.83 23.53 10.34
N GLY A 310 -7.12 22.44 9.58
CA GLY A 310 -8.05 21.41 10.01
C GLY A 310 -7.58 20.60 11.21
N ALA A 311 -6.28 20.33 11.34
CA ALA A 311 -5.72 19.63 12.49
C ALA A 311 -5.87 20.47 13.80
N ASN A 312 -5.59 21.76 13.71
CA ASN A 312 -5.71 22.69 14.86
C ASN A 312 -7.15 22.94 15.30
N LEU A 313 -8.16 22.50 14.52
CA LEU A 313 -9.56 22.57 14.99
C LEU A 313 -9.86 21.56 16.10
N ASN A 314 -9.13 20.45 16.17
CA ASN A 314 -9.46 19.36 17.10
C ASN A 314 -8.39 19.10 18.15
N VAL A 315 -7.13 19.47 17.90
CA VAL A 315 -6.00 19.17 18.78
C VAL A 315 -5.17 20.42 19.03
N LYS A 316 -4.93 20.74 20.31
CA LYS A 316 -4.17 21.89 20.77
C LYS A 316 -2.68 21.73 20.53
N ASN A 317 -1.99 22.85 20.36
CA ASN A 317 -0.53 22.97 20.46
C ASN A 317 0.26 21.97 19.61
N ILE A 318 -0.25 21.59 18.46
CA ILE A 318 0.47 20.68 17.53
C ILE A 318 1.85 21.27 17.22
N PRO A 319 2.95 20.52 17.44
CA PRO A 319 4.32 21.05 17.32
C PRO A 319 4.76 21.15 15.84
N MET A 320 4.17 22.07 15.07
CA MET A 320 4.36 22.21 13.60
C MET A 320 5.81 22.41 13.19
N ARG A 321 6.68 22.92 14.08
CA ARG A 321 8.14 23.04 13.81
C ARG A 321 8.85 21.69 13.68
N GLN A 322 8.16 20.60 14.06
CA GLN A 322 8.68 19.24 13.97
C GLN A 322 8.24 18.51 12.68
N VAL A 323 7.60 19.19 11.72
CA VAL A 323 7.34 18.61 10.40
C VAL A 323 8.67 18.28 9.74
N ILE A 324 8.83 17.00 9.36
CA ILE A 324 10.04 16.48 8.71
C ILE A 324 9.83 16.25 7.20
N THR A 325 8.59 16.04 6.78
CA THR A 325 8.25 15.88 5.35
C THR A 325 6.75 16.07 5.13
N SER A 326 6.38 16.30 3.88
CA SER A 326 5.02 16.24 3.37
C SER A 326 4.95 15.27 2.21
N PHE A 327 3.79 14.70 1.97
CA PHE A 327 3.54 13.82 0.83
C PHE A 327 2.06 13.87 0.44
N ALA A 328 1.75 13.42 -0.77
CA ALA A 328 0.37 13.24 -1.21
C ALA A 328 0.15 11.83 -1.77
N GLY A 329 -1.10 11.36 -1.66
CA GLY A 329 -1.54 10.09 -2.23
C GLY A 329 -2.87 10.24 -2.93
N LEU A 330 -3.11 9.41 -3.94
CA LEU A 330 -4.30 9.44 -4.78
C LEU A 330 -5.22 8.28 -4.42
N ARG A 331 -6.42 8.56 -3.89
CA ARG A 331 -7.47 7.56 -3.71
C ARG A 331 -8.13 7.29 -5.06
N ALA A 332 -8.43 6.03 -5.33
CA ALA A 332 -9.15 5.60 -6.53
C ALA A 332 -10.67 5.78 -6.32
N HIS A 333 -11.14 7.04 -6.31
CA HIS A 333 -12.54 7.35 -6.10
C HIS A 333 -13.36 7.03 -7.35
N GLU A 334 -14.25 6.06 -7.24
CA GLU A 334 -15.18 5.66 -8.30
C GLU A 334 -16.52 6.40 -8.10
N ASP A 335 -17.19 6.77 -9.19
CA ASP A 335 -18.40 7.61 -9.18
C ASP A 335 -19.54 7.03 -8.34
N GLY A 336 -19.67 5.70 -8.26
CA GLY A 336 -20.67 5.02 -7.41
C GLY A 336 -20.30 4.97 -5.93
N HIS A 337 -19.09 5.38 -5.57
CA HIS A 337 -18.57 5.36 -4.19
C HIS A 337 -18.68 3.98 -3.52
N GLU A 338 -18.36 2.91 -4.26
CA GLU A 338 -18.37 1.54 -3.77
C GLU A 338 -17.17 0.76 -4.35
N PHE A 339 -16.77 -0.31 -3.67
CA PHE A 339 -15.79 -1.25 -4.21
C PHE A 339 -16.42 -2.11 -5.31
N ILE A 340 -15.72 -2.27 -6.42
CA ILE A 340 -16.12 -3.14 -7.53
C ILE A 340 -15.20 -4.36 -7.50
N ILE A 341 -15.71 -5.50 -6.99
CA ILE A 341 -14.97 -6.76 -6.92
C ILE A 341 -15.84 -7.86 -7.47
N GLU A 342 -15.81 -8.02 -8.79
CA GLU A 342 -16.66 -8.95 -9.51
C GLU A 342 -16.10 -9.29 -10.90
N GLU A 343 -16.56 -10.38 -11.49
CA GLU A 343 -16.31 -10.65 -12.91
C GLU A 343 -17.16 -9.72 -13.77
N VAL A 344 -16.52 -9.05 -14.71
CA VAL A 344 -17.20 -8.12 -15.63
C VAL A 344 -18.15 -8.89 -16.54
N ALA A 345 -19.43 -8.52 -16.55
CA ALA A 345 -20.51 -9.30 -17.15
C ALA A 345 -20.34 -9.58 -18.65
N ASP A 346 -19.80 -8.61 -19.40
CA ASP A 346 -19.55 -8.68 -20.85
C ASP A 346 -18.08 -9.03 -21.18
N ALA A 347 -17.24 -9.24 -20.17
CA ALA A 347 -15.81 -9.59 -20.33
C ALA A 347 -15.41 -10.80 -19.47
N LYS A 348 -16.02 -11.95 -19.73
CA LYS A 348 -15.76 -13.19 -18.97
C LYS A 348 -14.27 -13.49 -18.82
N GLY A 349 -13.85 -13.87 -17.62
CA GLY A 349 -12.45 -14.08 -17.28
C GLY A 349 -11.70 -12.81 -16.90
N PHE A 350 -12.37 -11.64 -16.90
CA PHE A 350 -11.84 -10.39 -16.39
C PHE A 350 -12.55 -10.03 -15.09
N ILE A 351 -11.77 -9.92 -14.00
CA ILE A 351 -12.27 -9.62 -12.65
C ILE A 351 -11.76 -8.26 -12.25
N ASP A 352 -12.66 -7.35 -11.95
CA ASP A 352 -12.31 -6.08 -11.35
C ASP A 352 -11.98 -6.24 -9.86
N CYS A 353 -11.02 -5.43 -9.43
CA CYS A 353 -10.75 -5.03 -8.07
C CYS A 353 -10.50 -3.52 -8.12
N ALA A 354 -11.57 -2.78 -8.44
CA ALA A 354 -11.56 -1.37 -8.83
C ALA A 354 -12.32 -0.51 -7.80
N GLY A 355 -12.14 0.82 -7.85
CA GLY A 355 -12.77 1.74 -6.90
C GLY A 355 -12.27 1.56 -5.46
N ILE A 356 -11.10 0.95 -5.26
CA ILE A 356 -10.58 0.66 -3.92
C ILE A 356 -9.93 1.91 -3.33
N GLU A 357 -10.77 2.76 -2.75
CA GLU A 357 -10.39 3.92 -1.97
C GLU A 357 -10.37 3.61 -0.45
N SER A 358 -10.50 4.61 0.44
CA SER A 358 -10.65 4.35 1.88
C SER A 358 -12.01 3.68 2.16
N PRO A 359 -12.03 2.54 2.89
CA PRO A 359 -10.97 1.95 3.74
C PRO A 359 -10.15 0.80 3.12
N GLY A 360 -9.77 0.87 1.86
CA GLY A 360 -9.13 -0.19 1.09
C GLY A 360 -7.89 -0.83 1.75
N LEU A 361 -7.03 -0.05 2.44
CA LEU A 361 -5.89 -0.61 3.16
C LEU A 361 -6.33 -1.61 4.23
N THR A 362 -7.35 -1.25 5.02
CA THR A 362 -7.94 -2.12 6.04
C THR A 362 -8.59 -3.34 5.42
N SER A 363 -9.32 -3.12 4.32
CA SER A 363 -10.10 -4.15 3.63
C SER A 363 -9.22 -5.13 2.84
N SER A 364 -7.95 -4.78 2.58
CA SER A 364 -7.11 -5.54 1.64
C SER A 364 -6.98 -7.04 1.94
N PRO A 365 -6.89 -7.53 3.19
CA PRO A 365 -6.88 -8.97 3.43
C PRO A 365 -8.20 -9.65 3.00
N ALA A 366 -9.33 -9.02 3.32
CA ALA A 366 -10.66 -9.53 2.94
C ALA A 366 -10.93 -9.40 1.43
N ILE A 367 -10.39 -8.38 0.77
CA ILE A 367 -10.39 -8.27 -0.70
C ILE A 367 -9.64 -9.45 -1.31
N GLY A 368 -8.47 -9.79 -0.76
CA GLY A 368 -7.70 -10.95 -1.19
C GLY A 368 -8.48 -12.26 -1.08
N GLU A 369 -9.14 -12.49 0.08
CA GLU A 369 -10.04 -13.65 0.28
C GLU A 369 -11.14 -13.67 -0.79
N MET A 370 -11.84 -12.56 -1.01
CA MET A 370 -12.95 -12.48 -1.96
C MET A 370 -12.52 -12.77 -3.41
N VAL A 371 -11.40 -12.20 -3.87
CA VAL A 371 -10.86 -12.46 -5.22
C VAL A 371 -10.44 -13.93 -5.36
N ALA A 372 -9.83 -14.50 -4.33
CA ALA A 372 -9.43 -15.92 -4.36
C ALA A 372 -10.63 -16.84 -4.37
N ASP A 373 -11.69 -16.55 -3.59
CA ASP A 373 -12.92 -17.34 -3.55
C ASP A 373 -13.65 -17.31 -4.91
N LEU A 374 -13.75 -16.14 -5.55
CA LEU A 374 -14.31 -16.00 -6.89
C LEU A 374 -13.57 -16.88 -7.92
N LEU A 375 -12.25 -16.89 -7.90
CA LEU A 375 -11.43 -17.67 -8.82
C LEU A 375 -11.41 -19.16 -8.45
N LYS A 376 -11.39 -19.49 -7.15
CA LYS A 376 -11.49 -20.87 -6.66
C LYS A 376 -12.74 -21.56 -7.20
N GLU A 377 -13.88 -20.90 -7.10
CA GLU A 377 -15.16 -21.44 -7.59
C GLU A 377 -15.13 -21.64 -9.11
N LYS A 378 -14.68 -20.64 -9.87
CA LYS A 378 -14.66 -20.69 -11.35
C LYS A 378 -13.65 -21.68 -11.92
N MET A 379 -12.54 -21.89 -11.27
CA MET A 379 -11.44 -22.73 -11.73
C MET A 379 -11.36 -24.08 -11.04
N HIS A 380 -12.20 -24.33 -10.03
CA HIS A 380 -12.15 -25.54 -9.19
C HIS A 380 -10.77 -25.78 -8.60
N LEU A 381 -10.16 -24.71 -8.00
CA LEU A 381 -8.80 -24.75 -7.50
C LEU A 381 -8.64 -25.65 -6.28
N GLU A 382 -7.62 -26.49 -6.29
CA GLU A 382 -7.20 -27.33 -5.17
C GLU A 382 -6.17 -26.62 -4.29
N GLU A 383 -6.28 -26.78 -2.98
CA GLU A 383 -5.33 -26.21 -2.03
C GLU A 383 -3.95 -26.89 -2.10
N LYS A 384 -2.89 -26.11 -1.97
CA LYS A 384 -1.52 -26.62 -1.83
C LYS A 384 -1.32 -27.23 -0.45
N LYS A 385 -0.68 -28.40 -0.40
CA LYS A 385 -0.32 -29.06 0.85
C LYS A 385 0.91 -28.44 1.55
N ASP A 386 1.73 -27.75 0.80
CA ASP A 386 3.00 -27.17 1.21
C ASP A 386 2.96 -25.63 1.29
N PHE A 387 1.76 -25.05 1.42
CA PHE A 387 1.61 -23.60 1.55
C PHE A 387 2.32 -23.07 2.81
N ILE A 388 3.22 -22.11 2.61
CA ILE A 388 3.96 -21.42 3.66
C ILE A 388 3.13 -20.23 4.13
N ALA A 389 2.45 -20.37 5.28
CA ALA A 389 1.52 -19.37 5.80
C ALA A 389 2.23 -18.15 6.43
N THR A 390 3.46 -18.32 6.88
CA THR A 390 4.21 -17.33 7.68
C THR A 390 5.36 -16.72 6.91
N ARG A 391 5.81 -15.55 7.37
CA ARG A 391 6.98 -14.85 6.87
C ARG A 391 7.72 -14.20 8.05
N LYS A 392 9.03 -14.02 7.92
CA LYS A 392 9.82 -13.17 8.82
C LYS A 392 10.14 -11.84 8.14
N GLY A 393 9.92 -10.73 8.84
CA GLY A 393 10.32 -9.38 8.44
C GLY A 393 11.83 -9.19 8.42
N VAL A 394 12.27 -7.99 8.03
CA VAL A 394 13.66 -7.58 8.22
C VAL A 394 13.95 -7.57 9.73
N LEU A 395 15.01 -8.28 10.14
CA LEU A 395 15.38 -8.33 11.56
C LEU A 395 15.75 -6.93 12.06
N ASN A 396 15.04 -6.48 13.09
CA ASN A 396 15.33 -5.20 13.75
C ASN A 396 16.16 -5.44 15.02
N PRO A 397 17.46 -5.11 15.03
CA PRO A 397 18.32 -5.35 16.21
C PRO A 397 17.89 -4.56 17.48
N ASN A 398 17.08 -3.51 17.31
CA ASN A 398 16.61 -2.71 18.43
C ASN A 398 15.52 -3.41 19.27
N THR A 399 14.95 -4.50 18.76
CA THR A 399 13.98 -5.33 19.49
C THR A 399 14.63 -6.48 20.27
N LEU A 400 15.93 -6.69 20.09
CA LEU A 400 16.71 -7.73 20.76
C LEU A 400 17.26 -7.27 22.12
N SER A 401 17.44 -8.23 23.03
CA SER A 401 18.22 -7.99 24.25
C SER A 401 19.68 -7.69 23.92
N LYS A 402 20.44 -7.19 24.89
CA LYS A 402 21.86 -6.88 24.69
C LYS A 402 22.67 -8.13 24.34
N GLU A 403 22.35 -9.26 24.94
CA GLU A 403 22.99 -10.57 24.75
C GLU A 403 22.68 -11.12 23.36
N GLU A 404 21.42 -11.09 22.93
CA GLU A 404 20.99 -11.51 21.60
C GLU A 404 21.61 -10.63 20.51
N ARG A 405 21.65 -9.29 20.74
CA ARG A 405 22.30 -8.38 19.81
C ARG A 405 23.80 -8.61 19.70
N ALA A 406 24.48 -8.87 20.81
CA ALA A 406 25.91 -9.22 20.78
C ALA A 406 26.17 -10.53 20.05
N ALA A 407 25.31 -11.53 20.24
CA ALA A 407 25.39 -12.80 19.49
C ALA A 407 25.16 -12.59 18.00
N LEU A 408 24.16 -11.79 17.62
CA LEU A 408 23.88 -11.43 16.24
C LEU A 408 25.09 -10.74 15.58
N ILE A 409 25.69 -9.75 16.23
CA ILE A 409 26.87 -9.02 15.71
C ILE A 409 28.07 -9.96 15.55
N LYS A 410 28.26 -10.90 16.48
CA LYS A 410 29.33 -11.89 16.37
C LYS A 410 29.15 -12.81 15.16
N GLU A 411 27.91 -13.18 14.83
CA GLU A 411 27.57 -14.02 13.66
C GLU A 411 27.57 -13.21 12.36
N LYS A 412 27.04 -11.99 12.41
CA LYS A 412 26.82 -11.09 11.26
C LYS A 412 27.32 -9.68 11.61
N PRO A 413 28.63 -9.41 11.40
CA PRO A 413 29.25 -8.14 11.80
C PRO A 413 28.62 -6.88 11.18
N GLU A 414 27.96 -7.01 10.03
CA GLU A 414 27.25 -5.92 9.37
C GLU A 414 26.11 -5.31 10.22
N TYR A 415 25.61 -6.02 11.24
CA TYR A 415 24.63 -5.49 12.17
C TYR A 415 25.22 -4.55 13.24
N GLU A 416 26.56 -4.44 13.37
CA GLU A 416 27.22 -3.46 14.22
C GLU A 416 27.21 -2.05 13.59
N ASN A 417 27.25 -1.97 12.26
CA ASN A 417 27.47 -0.74 11.53
C ASN A 417 26.16 0.03 11.31
N ILE A 418 25.94 1.13 12.03
CA ILE A 418 24.74 1.99 11.90
C ILE A 418 24.91 2.93 10.71
N ILE A 419 24.07 2.75 9.69
CA ILE A 419 24.03 3.56 8.47
C ILE A 419 23.09 4.75 8.60
N CYS A 420 21.84 4.51 9.03
CA CYS A 420 20.86 5.59 9.26
C CYS A 420 20.74 5.88 10.75
N ARG A 421 21.36 6.99 11.20
CA ARG A 421 21.34 7.38 12.62
C ARG A 421 19.99 7.86 13.10
N CYS A 422 19.19 8.51 12.26
CA CYS A 422 17.87 9.01 12.64
C CYS A 422 16.88 7.89 12.97
N GLU A 423 16.96 6.77 12.24
CA GLU A 423 16.09 5.59 12.40
C GLU A 423 16.82 4.41 13.03
N MET A 424 18.11 4.56 13.34
CA MET A 424 18.98 3.52 13.92
C MET A 424 19.05 2.24 13.09
N ILE A 425 19.12 2.39 11.74
CA ILE A 425 19.17 1.25 10.83
C ILE A 425 20.60 0.86 10.54
N THR A 426 20.89 -0.44 10.67
CA THR A 426 22.19 -1.04 10.45
C THR A 426 22.43 -1.42 8.99
N GLU A 427 23.68 -1.67 8.63
CA GLU A 427 24.07 -2.23 7.32
C GLU A 427 23.44 -3.61 7.10
N GLY A 428 23.38 -4.45 8.15
CA GLY A 428 22.77 -5.78 8.10
C GLY A 428 21.29 -5.74 7.71
N GLU A 429 20.51 -4.78 8.25
CA GLU A 429 19.11 -4.59 7.86
C GLU A 429 18.97 -4.19 6.39
N ILE A 430 19.88 -3.33 5.89
CA ILE A 430 19.87 -2.89 4.48
C ILE A 430 20.22 -4.07 3.56
N ILE A 431 21.23 -4.88 3.92
CA ILE A 431 21.61 -6.08 3.18
C ILE A 431 20.46 -7.08 3.14
N ASP A 432 19.82 -7.36 4.28
CA ASP A 432 18.63 -8.22 4.33
C ASP A 432 17.54 -7.71 3.40
N ALA A 433 17.22 -6.41 3.46
CA ALA A 433 16.20 -5.80 2.59
C ALA A 433 16.51 -5.94 1.08
N ILE A 434 17.78 -6.05 0.69
CA ILE A 434 18.21 -6.24 -0.70
C ILE A 434 18.15 -7.72 -1.11
N ARG A 435 18.56 -8.63 -0.23
CA ARG A 435 18.69 -10.07 -0.54
C ARG A 435 17.39 -10.86 -0.40
N ARG A 436 16.33 -10.28 0.18
CA ARG A 436 15.03 -10.93 0.38
C ARG A 436 14.34 -11.31 -0.93
N PRO A 437 13.35 -12.22 -0.89
CA PRO A 437 12.40 -12.37 -1.98
C PRO A 437 11.82 -11.00 -2.35
N LEU A 438 11.75 -10.66 -3.63
CA LEU A 438 11.37 -9.32 -4.09
C LEU A 438 12.21 -8.20 -3.44
N GLY A 439 13.54 -8.39 -3.34
CA GLY A 439 14.45 -7.48 -2.65
C GLY A 439 14.51 -6.07 -3.26
N ALA A 440 14.91 -5.12 -2.43
CA ALA A 440 15.04 -3.71 -2.83
C ALA A 440 16.07 -3.50 -3.94
N LYS A 441 15.71 -2.71 -4.95
CA LYS A 441 16.60 -2.37 -6.08
C LYS A 441 17.04 -0.90 -6.07
N SER A 442 16.35 -0.05 -5.32
CA SER A 442 16.57 1.40 -5.25
C SER A 442 16.64 1.90 -3.81
N LEU A 443 16.97 3.19 -3.64
CA LEU A 443 16.98 3.82 -2.32
C LEU A 443 15.59 3.80 -1.67
N ASP A 444 14.54 4.09 -2.42
CA ASP A 444 13.17 4.06 -1.90
C ASP A 444 12.69 2.60 -1.64
N GLY A 445 13.21 1.62 -2.38
CA GLY A 445 13.00 0.20 -2.09
C GLY A 445 13.57 -0.21 -0.73
N VAL A 446 14.80 0.20 -0.41
CA VAL A 446 15.40 0.03 0.92
C VAL A 446 14.61 0.78 1.99
N LYS A 447 14.28 2.04 1.73
CA LYS A 447 13.52 2.92 2.63
C LYS A 447 12.17 2.30 3.03
N ARG A 448 11.40 1.73 2.10
CA ARG A 448 10.11 1.09 2.38
C ARG A 448 10.25 -0.16 3.26
N ARG A 449 11.37 -0.89 3.19
CA ARG A 449 11.61 -2.13 3.94
C ARG A 449 12.21 -1.90 5.32
N THR A 450 13.14 -0.93 5.44
CA THR A 450 13.94 -0.71 6.66
C THR A 450 13.68 0.61 7.37
N ARG A 451 13.07 1.61 6.69
CA ARG A 451 12.96 3.01 7.11
C ARG A 451 14.27 3.82 6.98
N ALA A 452 15.36 3.27 6.45
CA ALA A 452 16.55 4.07 6.18
C ALA A 452 16.21 5.29 5.30
N GLY A 453 16.48 6.50 5.79
CA GLY A 453 16.15 7.74 5.12
C GLY A 453 14.78 8.37 5.45
N MET A 454 13.98 7.76 6.35
CA MET A 454 12.67 8.31 6.77
C MET A 454 12.73 9.25 7.97
N GLY A 455 13.86 9.36 8.63
CA GLY A 455 13.98 10.20 9.82
C GLY A 455 14.20 11.68 9.50
N ARG A 456 14.45 12.47 10.54
CA ARG A 456 14.53 13.94 10.51
C ARG A 456 15.35 14.53 9.36
N CYS A 457 16.48 13.92 8.99
CA CYS A 457 17.35 14.43 7.93
C CYS A 457 16.89 14.07 6.51
N GLN A 458 15.81 13.27 6.36
CA GLN A 458 15.24 12.85 5.07
C GLN A 458 16.29 12.34 4.08
N ALA A 459 17.09 11.35 4.53
CA ALA A 459 18.17 10.70 3.77
C ALA A 459 19.43 11.54 3.53
N GLY A 460 19.51 12.78 4.03
CA GLY A 460 20.64 13.69 3.76
C GLY A 460 22.02 13.15 4.14
N PHE A 461 22.12 12.20 5.07
CA PHE A 461 23.41 11.63 5.50
C PHE A 461 23.58 10.15 5.13
N CYS A 462 22.50 9.35 5.10
CA CYS A 462 22.63 7.91 4.88
C CYS A 462 22.61 7.51 3.41
N SER A 463 22.13 8.36 2.49
CA SER A 463 21.99 8.02 1.06
C SER A 463 23.29 7.52 0.41
N PRO A 464 24.46 8.17 0.57
CA PRO A 464 25.69 7.72 -0.09
C PRO A 464 26.07 6.29 0.34
N ARG A 465 26.01 6.00 1.65
CA ARG A 465 26.32 4.66 2.17
C ARG A 465 25.29 3.62 1.73
N THR A 466 24.01 4.00 1.70
CA THR A 466 22.95 3.10 1.20
C THR A 466 23.16 2.79 -0.29
N MET A 467 23.60 3.79 -1.10
CA MET A 467 23.95 3.58 -2.51
C MET A 467 25.14 2.65 -2.69
N GLU A 468 26.19 2.80 -1.88
CA GLU A 468 27.36 1.92 -1.90
C GLU A 468 26.96 0.47 -1.61
N ILE A 469 26.14 0.26 -0.57
CA ILE A 469 25.65 -1.08 -0.18
C ILE A 469 24.77 -1.66 -1.31
N LEU A 470 23.82 -0.88 -1.85
CA LEU A 470 22.99 -1.31 -2.98
C LEU A 470 23.84 -1.70 -4.19
N ALA A 471 24.81 -0.86 -4.58
CA ALA A 471 25.68 -1.14 -5.71
C ALA A 471 26.50 -2.42 -5.52
N ARG A 472 27.09 -2.59 -4.32
CA ARG A 472 27.84 -3.77 -3.94
C ARG A 472 26.99 -5.05 -3.98
N GLU A 473 25.83 -5.03 -3.33
CA GLU A 473 24.95 -6.21 -3.21
C GLU A 473 24.32 -6.59 -4.56
N ARG A 474 24.07 -5.62 -5.43
CA ARG A 474 23.53 -5.85 -6.78
C ARG A 474 24.60 -6.12 -7.83
N GLY A 475 25.88 -5.89 -7.53
CA GLY A 475 26.98 -6.04 -8.49
C GLY A 475 26.94 -5.04 -9.65
N VAL A 476 26.46 -3.81 -9.39
CA VAL A 476 26.32 -2.75 -10.38
C VAL A 476 27.13 -1.50 -9.99
N ASN A 477 27.33 -0.57 -10.93
CA ASN A 477 27.97 0.70 -10.59
C ASN A 477 27.01 1.62 -9.80
N GLN A 478 27.54 2.46 -8.92
CA GLN A 478 26.73 3.42 -8.15
C GLN A 478 25.91 4.37 -9.04
N SER A 479 26.41 4.71 -10.21
CA SER A 479 25.67 5.52 -11.20
C SER A 479 24.42 4.85 -11.78
N GLU A 480 24.28 3.55 -11.58
CA GLU A 480 23.10 2.78 -11.98
C GLU A 480 22.02 2.73 -10.88
N ILE A 481 22.39 3.11 -9.65
CA ILE A 481 21.42 3.15 -8.54
C ILE A 481 20.46 4.32 -8.74
N THR A 482 19.19 4.00 -8.65
CA THR A 482 18.09 4.97 -8.75
C THR A 482 17.54 5.34 -7.37
N LYS A 483 16.85 6.47 -7.32
CA LYS A 483 16.05 6.82 -6.14
C LYS A 483 14.83 5.90 -6.01
N SER A 484 14.09 5.69 -7.10
CA SER A 484 12.81 4.96 -7.13
C SER A 484 12.51 4.30 -8.50
N GLY A 485 13.52 3.72 -9.15
CA GLY A 485 13.39 3.11 -10.48
C GLY A 485 13.40 4.11 -11.63
N GLY A 486 13.16 3.63 -12.85
CA GLY A 486 13.10 4.42 -14.06
C GLY A 486 14.30 5.36 -14.24
N ASN A 487 14.03 6.62 -14.57
CA ASN A 487 15.05 7.65 -14.80
C ASN A 487 15.48 8.43 -13.55
N SER A 488 15.12 7.96 -12.34
CA SER A 488 15.40 8.66 -11.08
C SER A 488 16.84 8.48 -10.57
N LYS A 489 17.83 8.55 -11.47
CA LYS A 489 19.26 8.47 -11.13
C LYS A 489 19.69 9.65 -10.26
N ILE A 490 20.51 9.36 -9.24
CA ILE A 490 21.09 10.38 -8.36
C ILE A 490 22.42 10.88 -8.92
N ILE A 491 23.25 9.95 -9.43
CA ILE A 491 24.51 10.28 -10.10
C ILE A 491 24.22 10.37 -11.60
N VAL A 492 24.33 11.57 -12.15
CA VAL A 492 24.03 11.86 -13.57
C VAL A 492 25.28 12.04 -14.42
N GLY A 493 26.47 12.07 -13.81
CA GLY A 493 27.75 12.21 -14.52
C GLY A 493 28.93 12.33 -13.58
N ILE A 494 30.14 12.43 -14.15
CA ILE A 494 31.42 12.62 -13.46
C ILE A 494 31.82 14.08 -13.63
N ASN A 495 32.15 14.77 -12.53
CA ASN A 495 32.53 16.20 -12.58
C ASN A 495 33.92 16.45 -13.13
N LYS A 496 34.78 15.42 -13.10
CA LYS A 496 36.20 15.57 -13.55
C LYS A 496 36.53 14.36 -14.42
N ASP A 497 36.57 14.61 -15.74
CA ASP A 497 36.89 13.57 -16.74
C ASP A 497 38.39 13.22 -16.79
N SER A 498 39.20 13.84 -15.94
CA SER A 498 40.65 13.69 -15.94
C SER A 498 41.23 13.72 -14.53
N LEU A 499 41.04 12.65 -13.80
CA LEU A 499 41.88 12.30 -12.65
C LEU A 499 42.41 10.88 -12.82
#